data_6c9732544c1f47449eb8d0574550ce23
#
_entry.id   6c9732544c1f47449eb8d0574550ce23
#
_cell.length_a   1.000
_cell.length_b   1.000
_cell.length_c   1.000
_cell.angle_alpha   90.00
_cell.angle_beta   90.00
_cell.angle_gamma   90.00
#
_symmetry.space_group_name_H-M   'P 1'
#
loop_
_entity.id
_entity.type
_entity.pdbx_description
1 polymer ?
#
loop_
_entity_poly.entity_id
_entity_poly.type
_entity_poly.pdbx_seq_one_letter_code
_entity_poly.pdbx_strand_id
1 'polypeptide(L)'
;MGLLALPLPWERLGDAPRDERLATTVAGIRLGNPLGLAAGFDKACARFDALGALGFGYVVGGTITQRPRAGNPRPRIVRYPRRRSMTNAMGLPNPGAAAAAENLLRSPRTAPRWVSLADEAVEDVVVAHRLVAPLVDAVELNASCPNVTWGRDRDDEAHLARLLAALRGERRVPIFVKLPPFRTAREREAVLAFARVAQEGGADGLTCANTRPVADPRLAAGRGGLSGAALAADTPRIVAEVREATGGALPINACGGIFEAADALACLRAGASTVQVYTAFVYEGPRVVGRILRGLLDHLDTGGGALADLVGAA
;
A
#
# COMPACT_ATOMS: atom_id res chain seq x y z
N MET A 1 6.59 -7.09 -17.45
CA MET A 1 7.79 -6.21 -17.43
C MET A 1 8.02 -5.40 -18.72
N GLY A 2 7.31 -5.66 -19.82
CA GLY A 2 7.59 -5.01 -21.11
C GLY A 2 7.13 -3.55 -21.25
N LEU A 3 6.01 -3.16 -20.68
CA LEU A 3 5.42 -1.85 -20.93
C LEU A 3 6.23 -0.67 -20.33
N LEU A 4 6.82 -0.85 -19.16
CA LEU A 4 7.56 0.20 -18.46
C LEU A 4 9.00 0.40 -18.98
N ALA A 5 9.47 -0.44 -19.91
CA ALA A 5 10.79 -0.34 -20.49
C ALA A 5 10.86 0.48 -21.80
N LEU A 6 9.69 0.84 -22.36
CA LEU A 6 9.62 1.64 -23.58
C LEU A 6 9.73 3.13 -23.23
N PRO A 7 10.44 3.94 -24.05
CA PRO A 7 10.47 5.39 -23.91
C PRO A 7 9.15 6.01 -24.41
N LEU A 8 8.04 5.60 -23.78
CA LEU A 8 6.73 6.18 -24.08
C LEU A 8 6.56 7.46 -23.24
N PRO A 9 5.89 8.47 -23.77
CA PRO A 9 5.47 9.62 -22.97
C PRO A 9 4.35 9.14 -22.01
N TRP A 10 4.77 8.60 -20.85
CA TRP A 10 3.88 8.07 -19.81
C TRP A 10 2.80 9.07 -19.39
N GLU A 11 3.13 10.36 -19.44
CA GLU A 11 2.22 11.49 -19.24
C GLU A 11 1.00 11.45 -20.16
N ARG A 12 1.16 10.94 -21.39
CA ARG A 12 0.05 10.78 -22.37
C ARG A 12 -0.81 9.54 -22.11
N LEU A 13 -0.32 8.59 -21.30
CA LEU A 13 -1.09 7.43 -20.87
C LEU A 13 -1.84 7.70 -19.55
N GLY A 14 -1.37 8.68 -18.76
CA GLY A 14 -2.00 9.16 -17.55
C GLY A 14 -2.93 10.33 -17.89
N ASP A 15 -4.19 10.02 -18.16
CA ASP A 15 -5.28 11.00 -18.36
C ASP A 15 -5.90 11.38 -16.99
N ALA A 16 -5.03 11.64 -16.00
CA ALA A 16 -5.46 11.97 -14.65
C ALA A 16 -5.74 13.47 -14.53
N PRO A 17 -6.92 13.89 -14.04
CA PRO A 17 -7.23 15.28 -13.79
C PRO A 17 -6.32 15.84 -12.69
N ARG A 18 -5.98 17.10 -12.80
CA ARG A 18 -5.30 17.90 -11.78
C ARG A 18 -6.31 18.90 -11.23
N ASP A 19 -6.78 18.69 -10.00
CA ASP A 19 -7.76 19.54 -9.35
C ASP A 19 -7.44 19.61 -7.85
N GLU A 20 -7.31 20.81 -7.32
CA GLU A 20 -6.97 21.06 -5.91
C GLU A 20 -8.01 20.49 -4.94
N ARG A 21 -9.24 20.27 -5.34
CA ARG A 21 -10.27 19.62 -4.51
C ARG A 21 -9.97 18.18 -4.19
N LEU A 22 -9.10 17.52 -4.98
CA LEU A 22 -8.60 16.17 -4.73
C LEU A 22 -7.36 16.16 -3.83
N ALA A 23 -6.74 17.31 -3.59
CA ALA A 23 -5.54 17.38 -2.79
C ALA A 23 -5.84 16.99 -1.33
N THR A 24 -4.90 16.28 -0.72
CA THR A 24 -4.96 15.89 0.69
C THR A 24 -3.60 15.95 1.33
N THR A 25 -3.55 15.97 2.65
CA THR A 25 -2.30 15.90 3.42
C THR A 25 -2.35 14.71 4.35
N VAL A 26 -1.34 13.85 4.30
CA VAL A 26 -1.26 12.63 5.11
C VAL A 26 0.09 12.59 5.82
N ALA A 27 0.08 12.56 7.15
CA ALA A 27 1.29 12.61 7.97
C ALA A 27 2.27 13.74 7.57
N GLY A 28 1.74 14.93 7.27
CA GLY A 28 2.51 16.10 6.83
C GLY A 28 2.93 16.09 5.35
N ILE A 29 2.65 15.03 4.60
CA ILE A 29 2.98 14.92 3.18
C ILE A 29 1.78 15.41 2.35
N ARG A 30 1.97 16.48 1.56
CA ARG A 30 0.94 16.93 0.60
C ARG A 30 0.91 16.00 -0.60
N LEU A 31 -0.28 15.54 -0.92
CA LEU A 31 -0.60 14.70 -2.08
C LEU A 31 -1.52 15.47 -3.01
N GLY A 32 -1.27 15.46 -4.32
CA GLY A 32 -2.12 16.12 -5.31
C GLY A 32 -3.48 15.44 -5.51
N ASN A 33 -3.61 14.20 -5.07
CA ASN A 33 -4.87 13.45 -5.03
C ASN A 33 -4.72 12.23 -4.09
N PRO A 34 -5.83 11.59 -3.67
CA PRO A 34 -5.79 10.51 -2.67
C PRO A 34 -5.41 9.15 -3.23
N LEU A 35 -5.20 9.01 -4.55
CA LEU A 35 -5.01 7.71 -5.19
C LEU A 35 -3.54 7.32 -5.23
N GLY A 36 -3.15 6.29 -4.51
CA GLY A 36 -1.81 5.71 -4.51
C GLY A 36 -1.70 4.40 -5.29
N LEU A 37 -0.48 4.08 -5.73
CA LEU A 37 -0.12 2.75 -6.22
C LEU A 37 0.46 1.93 -5.07
N ALA A 38 -0.16 0.79 -4.75
CA ALA A 38 0.25 -0.08 -3.65
C ALA A 38 1.60 -0.76 -3.91
N ALA A 39 2.31 -1.08 -2.82
CA ALA A 39 3.56 -1.85 -2.84
C ALA A 39 3.45 -3.17 -3.62
N GLY A 40 4.54 -3.59 -4.23
CA GLY A 40 4.64 -4.85 -4.98
C GLY A 40 4.62 -4.68 -6.50
N PHE A 41 4.28 -3.52 -7.03
CA PHE A 41 4.29 -3.27 -8.47
C PHE A 41 5.72 -2.91 -8.95
N ASP A 42 6.35 -1.90 -8.37
CA ASP A 42 7.76 -1.57 -8.57
C ASP A 42 8.63 -2.16 -7.45
N LYS A 43 8.96 -3.43 -7.60
CA LYS A 43 9.72 -4.19 -6.60
C LYS A 43 11.19 -3.78 -6.45
N ALA A 44 11.69 -2.99 -7.37
CA ALA A 44 13.09 -2.56 -7.40
C ALA A 44 13.24 -1.07 -7.09
N CYS A 45 12.14 -0.34 -6.88
CA CYS A 45 12.14 1.12 -6.75
C CYS A 45 12.79 1.82 -7.95
N ALA A 46 12.59 1.31 -9.17
CA ALA A 46 13.27 1.73 -10.38
C ALA A 46 12.39 2.45 -11.40
N ARG A 47 11.10 2.65 -11.09
CA ARG A 47 10.09 3.17 -12.04
C ARG A 47 9.17 4.23 -11.41
N PHE A 48 9.62 4.90 -10.36
CA PHE A 48 8.82 5.94 -9.69
C PHE A 48 8.47 7.11 -10.62
N ASP A 49 9.40 7.49 -11.50
CA ASP A 49 9.23 8.52 -12.52
C ASP A 49 8.06 8.20 -13.46
N ALA A 50 8.10 7.04 -14.10
CA ALA A 50 7.07 6.58 -15.02
C ALA A 50 5.71 6.37 -14.33
N LEU A 51 5.70 5.81 -13.12
CA LEU A 51 4.48 5.55 -12.38
C LEU A 51 3.85 6.85 -11.85
N GLY A 52 4.65 7.78 -11.34
CA GLY A 52 4.18 9.09 -10.90
C GLY A 52 3.61 9.92 -12.06
N ALA A 53 4.22 9.85 -13.25
CA ALA A 53 3.74 10.52 -14.45
C ALA A 53 2.34 10.05 -14.91
N LEU A 54 1.87 8.89 -14.44
CA LEU A 54 0.50 8.41 -14.69
C LEU A 54 -0.57 9.15 -13.87
N GLY A 55 -0.15 10.02 -12.92
CA GLY A 55 -1.04 10.85 -12.13
C GLY A 55 -1.44 10.27 -10.78
N PHE A 56 -0.73 9.24 -10.29
CA PHE A 56 -0.90 8.83 -8.89
C PHE A 56 -0.49 9.95 -7.94
N GLY A 57 -1.25 10.15 -6.88
CA GLY A 57 -0.93 11.07 -5.79
C GLY A 57 0.33 10.66 -5.03
N TYR A 58 0.63 9.36 -4.98
CA TYR A 58 1.88 8.78 -4.48
C TYR A 58 2.07 7.35 -4.98
N VAL A 59 3.31 6.88 -4.93
CA VAL A 59 3.67 5.51 -5.34
C VAL A 59 4.42 4.81 -4.21
N VAL A 60 4.03 3.55 -3.91
CA VAL A 60 4.74 2.71 -2.95
C VAL A 60 5.58 1.67 -3.69
N GLY A 61 6.90 1.83 -3.66
CA GLY A 61 7.85 0.85 -4.20
C GLY A 61 8.13 -0.29 -3.21
N GLY A 62 8.76 -1.35 -3.66
CA GLY A 62 9.10 -2.51 -2.84
C GLY A 62 8.00 -3.58 -2.84
N THR A 63 7.91 -4.45 -1.87
CA THR A 63 8.61 -4.45 -0.56
C THR A 63 10.08 -4.81 -0.73
N ILE A 64 10.93 -4.06 -0.05
CA ILE A 64 12.39 -4.21 -0.04
C ILE A 64 12.79 -4.91 1.27
N THR A 65 13.75 -5.81 1.18
CA THR A 65 14.46 -6.43 2.29
C THR A 65 15.90 -5.92 2.33
N GLN A 66 16.59 -6.07 3.45
CA GLN A 66 18.00 -5.66 3.58
C GLN A 66 18.85 -6.33 2.50
N ARG A 67 18.72 -7.63 2.33
CA ARG A 67 19.41 -8.43 1.31
C ARG A 67 18.49 -8.73 0.13
N PRO A 68 19.04 -9.01 -1.08
CA PRO A 68 18.24 -9.44 -2.22
C PRO A 68 17.48 -10.73 -1.93
N ARG A 69 16.25 -10.83 -2.46
CA ARG A 69 15.45 -12.07 -2.42
C ARG A 69 14.97 -12.45 -3.82
N ALA A 70 15.12 -13.71 -4.18
CA ALA A 70 14.62 -14.27 -5.45
C ALA A 70 13.08 -14.44 -5.44
N GLY A 71 12.51 -14.56 -4.25
CA GLY A 71 11.10 -14.90 -4.04
C GLY A 71 10.83 -16.40 -4.16
N ASN A 72 9.56 -16.76 -4.03
CA ASN A 72 9.12 -18.16 -4.05
C ASN A 72 9.24 -18.80 -5.45
N PRO A 73 9.27 -20.14 -5.55
CA PRO A 73 9.20 -20.89 -6.81
C PRO A 73 7.94 -20.50 -7.63
N ARG A 74 8.04 -20.72 -8.95
CA ARG A 74 6.92 -20.52 -9.89
C ARG A 74 6.13 -21.83 -10.07
N PRO A 75 4.81 -21.74 -10.37
CA PRO A 75 3.96 -20.56 -10.52
C PRO A 75 3.69 -19.87 -9.18
N ARG A 76 3.82 -18.54 -9.14
CA ARG A 76 3.62 -17.72 -7.93
C ARG A 76 2.59 -16.61 -8.09
N ILE A 77 1.87 -16.61 -9.22
CA ILE A 77 0.71 -15.74 -9.51
C ILE A 77 -0.31 -16.55 -10.28
N VAL A 78 -1.58 -16.48 -9.86
CA VAL A 78 -2.73 -17.00 -10.58
C VAL A 78 -3.75 -15.88 -10.76
N ARG A 79 -4.24 -15.70 -11.99
CA ARG A 79 -5.24 -14.67 -12.34
C ARG A 79 -6.62 -15.29 -12.49
N TYR A 80 -7.64 -14.55 -12.05
CA TYR A 80 -9.07 -14.89 -12.19
C TYR A 80 -9.78 -13.74 -12.95
N PRO A 81 -9.63 -13.63 -14.29
CA PRO A 81 -10.10 -12.47 -15.04
C PRO A 81 -11.58 -12.18 -14.85
N ARG A 82 -12.44 -13.21 -14.91
CA ARG A 82 -13.89 -13.06 -14.72
C ARG A 82 -14.28 -12.49 -13.34
N ARG A 83 -13.41 -12.61 -12.34
CA ARG A 83 -13.60 -12.11 -10.97
C ARG A 83 -12.78 -10.85 -10.70
N ARG A 84 -12.09 -10.32 -11.68
CA ARG A 84 -11.12 -9.19 -11.52
C ARG A 84 -10.24 -9.36 -10.26
N SER A 85 -9.75 -10.58 -10.04
CA SER A 85 -9.00 -10.96 -8.82
C SER A 85 -7.79 -11.80 -9.19
N MET A 86 -6.83 -11.89 -8.28
CA MET A 86 -5.67 -12.75 -8.43
C MET A 86 -5.16 -13.25 -7.09
N THR A 87 -4.50 -14.42 -7.09
CA THR A 87 -3.74 -14.91 -5.95
C THR A 87 -2.25 -14.81 -6.24
N ASN A 88 -1.47 -14.53 -5.23
CA ASN A 88 -0.02 -14.47 -5.33
C ASN A 88 0.68 -15.08 -4.11
N ALA A 89 1.81 -15.72 -4.36
CA ALA A 89 2.77 -16.18 -3.36
C ALA A 89 4.18 -15.74 -3.81
N MET A 90 4.40 -14.43 -3.88
CA MET A 90 5.61 -13.85 -4.48
C MET A 90 6.88 -14.14 -3.67
N GLY A 91 6.82 -14.15 -2.33
CA GLY A 91 8.01 -14.32 -1.47
C GLY A 91 8.96 -13.14 -1.48
N LEU A 92 8.43 -11.93 -1.66
CA LEU A 92 9.15 -10.65 -1.64
C LEU A 92 10.38 -10.59 -2.60
N PRO A 93 10.26 -10.94 -3.90
CA PRO A 93 11.39 -10.81 -4.81
C PRO A 93 11.77 -9.32 -4.97
N ASN A 94 13.01 -8.99 -4.63
CA ASN A 94 13.53 -7.62 -4.66
C ASN A 94 15.07 -7.63 -4.73
N PRO A 95 15.72 -6.52 -5.17
CA PRO A 95 17.16 -6.46 -5.33
C PRO A 95 17.94 -6.15 -4.05
N GLY A 96 17.27 -5.99 -2.90
CA GLY A 96 17.86 -5.53 -1.65
C GLY A 96 17.92 -4.00 -1.51
N ALA A 97 18.10 -3.55 -0.27
CA ALA A 97 17.99 -2.13 0.08
C ALA A 97 19.06 -1.25 -0.60
N ALA A 98 20.29 -1.73 -0.74
CA ALA A 98 21.36 -0.98 -1.40
C ALA A 98 21.04 -0.68 -2.87
N ALA A 99 20.65 -1.70 -3.63
CA ALA A 99 20.28 -1.53 -5.05
C ALA A 99 18.99 -0.71 -5.22
N ALA A 100 18.03 -0.83 -4.28
CA ALA A 100 16.84 0.01 -4.26
C ALA A 100 17.19 1.49 -4.02
N ALA A 101 18.10 1.78 -3.09
CA ALA A 101 18.58 3.14 -2.84
C ALA A 101 19.28 3.74 -4.07
N GLU A 102 20.12 2.97 -4.77
CA GLU A 102 20.72 3.42 -6.04
C GLU A 102 19.68 3.74 -7.12
N ASN A 103 18.61 2.95 -7.23
CA ASN A 103 17.53 3.21 -8.17
C ASN A 103 16.76 4.49 -7.79
N LEU A 104 16.49 4.70 -6.51
CA LEU A 104 15.85 5.91 -5.99
C LEU A 104 16.68 7.17 -6.28
N LEU A 105 18.00 7.12 -6.14
CA LEU A 105 18.91 8.22 -6.46
C LEU A 105 18.86 8.61 -7.95
N ARG A 106 18.72 7.62 -8.83
CA ARG A 106 18.68 7.81 -10.29
C ARG A 106 17.30 8.24 -10.82
N SER A 107 16.24 8.00 -10.06
CA SER A 107 14.87 8.26 -10.51
C SER A 107 14.46 9.71 -10.24
N PRO A 108 13.98 10.49 -11.24
CA PRO A 108 13.38 11.80 -11.02
C PRO A 108 12.17 11.73 -10.08
N ARG A 109 11.92 12.81 -9.34
CA ARG A 109 10.73 12.94 -8.49
C ARG A 109 9.55 13.51 -9.28
N THR A 110 8.59 12.68 -9.64
CA THR A 110 7.37 13.09 -10.36
C THR A 110 6.13 13.06 -9.47
N ALA A 111 6.18 12.31 -8.37
CA ALA A 111 5.16 12.25 -7.33
C ALA A 111 5.83 11.89 -5.98
N PRO A 112 5.16 12.09 -4.85
CA PRO A 112 5.57 11.56 -3.56
C PRO A 112 5.82 10.05 -3.65
N ARG A 113 6.98 9.60 -3.14
CA ARG A 113 7.42 8.21 -3.21
C ARG A 113 7.63 7.61 -1.84
N TRP A 114 7.01 6.48 -1.64
CA TRP A 114 7.12 5.71 -0.42
C TRP A 114 7.82 4.39 -0.72
N VAL A 115 8.46 3.79 0.28
CA VAL A 115 9.05 2.46 0.13
C VAL A 115 8.51 1.54 1.21
N SER A 116 8.00 0.39 0.77
CA SER A 116 7.60 -0.69 1.66
C SER A 116 8.82 -1.51 2.06
N LEU A 117 9.00 -1.74 3.36
CA LEU A 117 10.09 -2.52 3.95
C LEU A 117 9.53 -3.72 4.70
N ALA A 118 10.24 -4.84 4.66
CA ALA A 118 10.03 -6.01 5.52
C ALA A 118 11.34 -6.78 5.65
N ASP A 119 11.55 -7.38 6.81
CA ASP A 119 12.52 -8.46 6.99
C ASP A 119 12.13 -9.28 8.23
N GLU A 120 12.83 -10.37 8.51
CA GLU A 120 12.58 -11.21 9.67
C GLU A 120 13.23 -10.64 10.93
N ALA A 121 14.46 -10.11 10.81
CA ALA A 121 15.16 -9.45 11.89
C ALA A 121 14.87 -7.95 11.93
N VAL A 122 14.69 -7.40 13.13
CA VAL A 122 14.51 -5.97 13.36
C VAL A 122 15.69 -5.17 12.82
N GLU A 123 16.90 -5.67 13.06
CA GLU A 123 18.16 -5.05 12.65
C GLU A 123 18.25 -4.89 11.13
N ASP A 124 17.78 -5.89 10.38
CA ASP A 124 17.77 -5.86 8.91
C ASP A 124 16.80 -4.80 8.38
N VAL A 125 15.63 -4.64 9.02
CA VAL A 125 14.69 -3.55 8.68
C VAL A 125 15.29 -2.19 8.99
N VAL A 126 15.99 -2.03 10.12
CA VAL A 126 16.68 -0.78 10.50
C VAL A 126 17.77 -0.43 9.50
N VAL A 127 18.58 -1.39 9.06
CA VAL A 127 19.60 -1.17 8.02
C VAL A 127 18.96 -0.77 6.70
N ALA A 128 17.90 -1.46 6.26
CA ALA A 128 17.18 -1.10 5.05
C ALA A 128 16.57 0.31 5.15
N HIS A 129 15.97 0.66 6.30
CA HIS A 129 15.43 1.98 6.57
C HIS A 129 16.50 3.08 6.45
N ARG A 130 17.67 2.92 7.07
CA ARG A 130 18.78 3.89 6.98
C ARG A 130 19.20 4.20 5.55
N LEU A 131 19.14 3.20 4.66
CA LEU A 131 19.53 3.35 3.26
C LEU A 131 18.45 4.07 2.43
N VAL A 132 17.17 3.80 2.67
CA VAL A 132 16.09 4.29 1.79
C VAL A 132 15.38 5.54 2.32
N ALA A 133 15.26 5.70 3.65
CA ALA A 133 14.49 6.80 4.24
C ALA A 133 14.95 8.21 3.82
N PRO A 134 16.27 8.50 3.64
CA PRO A 134 16.70 9.82 3.14
C PRO A 134 16.26 10.13 1.71
N LEU A 135 15.79 9.14 0.95
CA LEU A 135 15.50 9.22 -0.48
C LEU A 135 14.00 9.21 -0.79
N VAL A 136 13.14 9.05 0.22
CA VAL A 136 11.69 8.90 0.08
C VAL A 136 10.92 9.87 0.97
N ASP A 137 9.61 9.94 0.80
CA ASP A 137 8.74 10.83 1.57
C ASP A 137 8.08 10.08 2.75
N ALA A 138 7.94 8.75 2.67
CA ALA A 138 7.49 7.89 3.76
C ALA A 138 7.99 6.45 3.59
N VAL A 139 7.92 5.68 4.68
CA VAL A 139 8.16 4.23 4.72
C VAL A 139 6.89 3.51 5.14
N GLU A 140 6.56 2.40 4.44
CA GLU A 140 5.50 1.47 4.82
C GLU A 140 6.13 0.18 5.37
N LEU A 141 5.93 -0.14 6.64
CA LEU A 141 6.34 -1.42 7.21
C LEU A 141 5.31 -2.49 6.82
N ASN A 142 5.74 -3.48 6.05
CA ASN A 142 4.88 -4.60 5.66
C ASN A 142 4.91 -5.68 6.73
N ALA A 143 4.27 -5.39 7.85
CA ALA A 143 4.22 -6.22 9.04
C ALA A 143 3.25 -7.42 8.93
N SER A 144 2.65 -7.64 7.77
CA SER A 144 1.56 -8.61 7.59
C SER A 144 1.76 -9.55 6.40
N CYS A 145 2.99 -9.70 5.92
CA CYS A 145 3.24 -10.53 4.75
C CYS A 145 3.18 -12.02 5.11
N PRO A 146 2.20 -12.81 4.58
CA PRO A 146 2.11 -14.25 4.86
C PRO A 146 3.29 -15.06 4.28
N ASN A 147 4.19 -14.41 3.55
CA ASN A 147 5.38 -15.00 2.94
C ASN A 147 6.67 -14.76 3.74
N VAL A 148 6.59 -14.03 4.84
CA VAL A 148 7.62 -13.93 5.89
C VAL A 148 7.04 -14.53 7.15
N THR A 149 7.88 -14.91 8.11
CA THR A 149 7.50 -15.58 9.35
C THR A 149 6.62 -14.76 10.29
N TRP A 150 6.40 -13.49 9.96
CA TRP A 150 5.44 -12.62 10.63
C TRP A 150 4.02 -13.17 10.50
N GLY A 151 3.30 -13.28 11.59
CA GLY A 151 1.93 -13.78 11.61
C GLY A 151 1.80 -15.28 11.85
N ARG A 152 2.88 -15.96 12.25
CA ARG A 152 2.84 -17.40 12.59
C ARG A 152 3.02 -17.71 14.07
N ASP A 153 3.64 -16.82 14.82
CA ASP A 153 3.89 -16.97 16.24
C ASP A 153 3.18 -15.90 17.07
N ARG A 154 2.90 -16.22 18.34
CA ARG A 154 2.17 -15.37 19.30
C ARG A 154 2.87 -14.05 19.67
N ASP A 155 3.95 -13.68 18.96
CA ASP A 155 4.84 -12.58 19.31
C ASP A 155 4.87 -11.43 18.28
N ASP A 156 3.86 -11.40 17.37
CA ASP A 156 3.82 -10.39 16.31
C ASP A 156 3.68 -8.96 16.85
N GLU A 157 2.89 -8.78 17.91
CA GLU A 157 2.71 -7.47 18.57
C GLU A 157 4.01 -7.02 19.23
N ALA A 158 4.68 -7.90 19.96
CA ALA A 158 5.97 -7.60 20.58
C ALA A 158 7.06 -7.36 19.53
N HIS A 159 7.04 -8.08 18.41
CA HIS A 159 7.98 -7.84 17.31
C HIS A 159 7.75 -6.46 16.67
N LEU A 160 6.50 -6.07 16.39
CA LEU A 160 6.17 -4.73 15.89
C LEU A 160 6.59 -3.65 16.88
N ALA A 161 6.33 -3.84 18.18
CA ALA A 161 6.73 -2.88 19.20
C ALA A 161 8.26 -2.70 19.25
N ARG A 162 9.02 -3.80 19.21
CA ARG A 162 10.50 -3.75 19.13
C ARG A 162 10.99 -3.04 17.88
N LEU A 163 10.37 -3.32 16.71
CA LEU A 163 10.76 -2.67 15.47
C LEU A 163 10.50 -1.17 15.49
N LEU A 164 9.32 -0.74 15.95
CA LEU A 164 8.99 0.68 16.04
C LEU A 164 9.89 1.39 17.06
N ALA A 165 10.21 0.74 18.19
CA ALA A 165 11.17 1.26 19.17
C ALA A 165 12.57 1.44 18.58
N ALA A 166 13.06 0.45 17.82
CA ALA A 166 14.35 0.53 17.13
C ALA A 166 14.39 1.63 16.07
N LEU A 167 13.30 1.84 15.35
CA LEU A 167 13.21 2.89 14.33
C LEU A 167 13.03 4.30 14.92
N ARG A 168 12.59 4.45 16.16
CA ARG A 168 12.32 5.76 16.79
C ARG A 168 13.52 6.71 16.75
N GLY A 169 14.72 6.22 17.03
CA GLY A 169 15.97 7.00 17.00
C GLY A 169 16.53 7.25 15.59
N GLU A 170 16.07 6.47 14.61
CA GLU A 170 16.52 6.51 13.21
C GLU A 170 15.54 7.24 12.29
N ARG A 171 14.42 7.67 12.83
CA ARG A 171 13.27 8.16 12.07
C ARG A 171 13.59 9.48 11.36
N ARG A 172 13.45 9.49 10.04
CA ARG A 172 13.68 10.66 9.17
C ARG A 172 12.43 11.05 8.38
N VAL A 173 11.49 10.12 8.22
CA VAL A 173 10.26 10.27 7.46
C VAL A 173 9.11 9.57 8.18
N PRO A 174 7.85 9.89 7.87
CA PRO A 174 6.69 9.18 8.40
C PRO A 174 6.76 7.67 8.16
N ILE A 175 6.29 6.90 9.14
CA ILE A 175 6.23 5.44 9.13
C ILE A 175 4.78 4.99 9.16
N PHE A 176 4.36 4.26 8.13
CA PHE A 176 3.06 3.60 8.05
C PHE A 176 3.20 2.11 8.33
N VAL A 177 2.23 1.51 9.00
CA VAL A 177 2.19 0.06 9.24
C VAL A 177 1.07 -0.56 8.42
N LYS A 178 1.41 -1.54 7.57
CA LYS A 178 0.44 -2.28 6.79
C LYS A 178 -0.10 -3.46 7.56
N LEU A 179 -1.41 -3.43 7.78
CA LEU A 179 -2.14 -4.42 8.57
C LEU A 179 -2.59 -5.62 7.71
N PRO A 180 -2.74 -6.82 8.29
CA PRO A 180 -3.43 -7.91 7.64
C PRO A 180 -4.95 -7.63 7.55
N PRO A 181 -5.67 -8.23 6.59
CA PRO A 181 -7.13 -8.21 6.60
C PRO A 181 -7.69 -9.17 7.64
N PHE A 182 -8.97 -9.01 8.00
CA PHE A 182 -9.69 -9.90 8.88
C PHE A 182 -11.12 -10.18 8.40
N ARG A 183 -11.64 -11.36 8.74
CA ARG A 183 -13.03 -11.78 8.47
C ARG A 183 -13.69 -12.45 9.66
N THR A 184 -12.92 -13.13 10.50
CA THR A 184 -13.39 -13.78 11.71
C THR A 184 -13.23 -12.85 12.92
N ALA A 185 -14.01 -13.07 13.98
CA ALA A 185 -13.88 -12.31 15.23
C ALA A 185 -12.47 -12.39 15.82
N ARG A 186 -11.85 -13.58 15.77
CA ARG A 186 -10.48 -13.79 16.26
C ARG A 186 -9.44 -12.99 15.45
N GLU A 187 -9.53 -13.02 14.11
CA GLU A 187 -8.64 -12.23 13.25
C GLU A 187 -8.84 -10.73 13.51
N ARG A 188 -10.11 -10.30 13.65
CA ARG A 188 -10.46 -8.91 13.97
C ARG A 188 -9.78 -8.45 15.26
N GLU A 189 -9.94 -9.20 16.33
CA GLU A 189 -9.34 -8.87 17.64
C GLU A 189 -7.82 -8.71 17.53
N ALA A 190 -7.14 -9.66 16.89
CA ALA A 190 -5.70 -9.61 16.68
C ALA A 190 -5.27 -8.40 15.84
N VAL A 191 -5.97 -8.09 14.75
CA VAL A 191 -5.62 -6.95 13.88
C VAL A 191 -5.86 -5.62 14.58
N LEU A 192 -6.93 -5.49 15.35
CA LEU A 192 -7.21 -4.27 16.12
C LEU A 192 -6.19 -4.07 17.26
N ALA A 193 -5.75 -5.14 17.93
CA ALA A 193 -4.65 -5.08 18.89
C ALA A 193 -3.35 -4.64 18.21
N PHE A 194 -3.03 -5.21 17.06
CA PHE A 194 -1.87 -4.83 16.26
C PHE A 194 -1.88 -3.35 15.81
N ALA A 195 -3.06 -2.83 15.48
CA ALA A 195 -3.23 -1.41 15.14
C ALA A 195 -2.96 -0.49 16.35
N ARG A 196 -3.39 -0.89 17.56
CA ARG A 196 -3.07 -0.14 18.80
C ARG A 196 -1.57 -0.17 19.11
N VAL A 197 -0.92 -1.31 18.96
CA VAL A 197 0.54 -1.41 19.12
C VAL A 197 1.28 -0.51 18.12
N ALA A 198 0.80 -0.41 16.89
CA ALA A 198 1.35 0.52 15.90
C ALA A 198 1.21 1.98 16.36
N GLN A 199 0.03 2.36 16.87
CA GLN A 199 -0.24 3.70 17.39
C GLN A 199 0.64 4.02 18.62
N GLU A 200 0.69 3.15 19.60
CA GLU A 200 1.48 3.30 20.83
C GLU A 200 2.99 3.32 20.52
N GLY A 201 3.42 2.56 19.54
CA GLY A 201 4.79 2.54 19.01
C GLY A 201 5.17 3.81 18.25
N GLY A 202 4.21 4.70 17.97
CA GLY A 202 4.42 5.98 17.32
C GLY A 202 4.45 5.87 15.78
N ALA A 203 3.71 4.94 15.17
CA ALA A 203 3.45 4.98 13.73
C ALA A 203 2.70 6.27 13.36
N ASP A 204 2.94 6.79 12.14
CA ASP A 204 2.28 8.00 11.62
C ASP A 204 1.03 7.70 10.83
N GLY A 205 0.75 6.44 10.57
CA GLY A 205 -0.45 6.01 9.87
C GLY A 205 -0.49 4.49 9.65
N LEU A 206 -1.59 4.03 9.07
CA LEU A 206 -1.85 2.62 8.82
C LEU A 206 -2.22 2.40 7.36
N THR A 207 -1.96 1.19 6.85
CA THR A 207 -2.49 0.75 5.53
C THR A 207 -3.40 -0.47 5.73
N CYS A 208 -4.68 -0.32 5.43
CA CYS A 208 -5.74 -1.34 5.55
C CYS A 208 -6.27 -1.76 4.17
N ALA A 209 -5.92 -2.95 3.66
CA ALA A 209 -5.13 -3.96 4.28
C ALA A 209 -4.28 -4.71 3.24
N ASN A 210 -3.54 -5.72 3.70
CA ASN A 210 -2.82 -6.64 2.83
C ASN A 210 -3.78 -7.64 2.14
N THR A 211 -3.24 -8.52 1.31
CA THR A 211 -3.98 -9.58 0.62
C THR A 211 -4.53 -10.62 1.61
N ARG A 212 -5.70 -11.19 1.30
CA ARG A 212 -6.34 -12.22 2.14
C ARG A 212 -5.69 -13.59 1.93
N PRO A 213 -5.22 -14.27 2.97
CA PRO A 213 -4.69 -15.63 2.86
C PRO A 213 -5.73 -16.60 2.30
N VAL A 214 -5.36 -17.38 1.28
CA VAL A 214 -6.20 -18.42 0.68
C VAL A 214 -5.35 -19.61 0.24
N ALA A 215 -5.96 -20.81 0.24
CA ALA A 215 -5.40 -21.97 -0.44
C ALA A 215 -5.61 -21.81 -1.96
N ASP A 216 -4.57 -22.05 -2.74
CA ASP A 216 -4.64 -22.15 -4.20
C ASP A 216 -3.60 -23.16 -4.68
N PRO A 217 -4.01 -24.38 -5.02
CA PRO A 217 -3.09 -25.46 -5.41
C PRO A 217 -2.36 -25.20 -6.73
N ARG A 218 -2.76 -24.18 -7.50
CA ARG A 218 -2.06 -23.78 -8.72
C ARG A 218 -0.82 -22.93 -8.46
N LEU A 219 -0.65 -22.42 -7.25
CA LEU A 219 0.59 -21.80 -6.79
C LEU A 219 1.57 -22.87 -6.35
N ALA A 220 2.86 -22.73 -6.65
CA ALA A 220 3.88 -23.67 -6.19
C ALA A 220 3.92 -23.81 -4.65
N ALA A 221 3.56 -22.76 -3.92
CA ALA A 221 3.44 -22.76 -2.47
C ALA A 221 2.11 -23.37 -1.95
N GLY A 222 1.19 -23.80 -2.81
CA GLY A 222 -0.13 -24.34 -2.46
C GLY A 222 -1.10 -23.33 -1.82
N ARG A 223 -0.63 -22.13 -1.51
CA ARG A 223 -1.37 -21.05 -0.85
C ARG A 223 -0.78 -19.69 -1.22
N GLY A 224 -1.55 -18.63 -1.02
CA GLY A 224 -1.10 -17.28 -1.29
C GLY A 224 -2.06 -16.21 -0.77
N GLY A 225 -1.85 -14.98 -1.18
CA GLY A 225 -2.71 -13.85 -0.87
C GLY A 225 -3.67 -13.55 -2.03
N LEU A 226 -4.97 -13.52 -1.76
CA LEU A 226 -6.02 -13.10 -2.69
C LEU A 226 -6.13 -11.58 -2.68
N SER A 227 -6.18 -10.98 -3.87
CA SER A 227 -6.36 -9.56 -4.11
C SER A 227 -7.40 -9.27 -5.20
N GLY A 228 -7.78 -8.02 -5.37
CA GLY A 228 -8.70 -7.56 -6.38
C GLY A 228 -10.14 -7.43 -5.89
N ALA A 229 -11.12 -7.47 -6.80
CA ALA A 229 -12.53 -7.18 -6.51
C ALA A 229 -13.14 -8.06 -5.40
N ALA A 230 -12.55 -9.24 -5.15
CA ALA A 230 -12.94 -10.09 -4.03
C ALA A 230 -12.76 -9.45 -2.63
N LEU A 231 -12.08 -8.32 -2.52
CA LEU A 231 -11.86 -7.60 -1.26
C LEU A 231 -12.70 -6.31 -1.14
N ALA A 232 -13.45 -5.92 -2.18
CA ALA A 232 -14.14 -4.64 -2.24
C ALA A 232 -15.09 -4.40 -1.07
N ALA A 233 -15.85 -5.41 -0.67
CA ALA A 233 -16.79 -5.31 0.45
C ALA A 233 -16.09 -5.33 1.84
N ASP A 234 -14.93 -5.99 1.95
CA ASP A 234 -14.22 -6.13 3.23
C ASP A 234 -13.44 -4.85 3.58
N THR A 235 -12.85 -4.16 2.60
CA THR A 235 -11.92 -3.05 2.83
C THR A 235 -12.54 -1.84 3.56
N PRO A 236 -13.71 -1.29 3.17
CA PRO A 236 -14.32 -0.18 3.90
C PRO A 236 -14.67 -0.55 5.35
N ARG A 237 -15.17 -1.77 5.58
CA ARG A 237 -15.47 -2.27 6.93
C ARG A 237 -14.19 -2.33 7.80
N ILE A 238 -13.09 -2.87 7.25
CA ILE A 238 -11.80 -2.94 7.95
C ILE A 238 -11.30 -1.54 8.30
N VAL A 239 -11.40 -0.59 7.38
CA VAL A 239 -11.03 0.82 7.60
C VAL A 239 -11.82 1.42 8.76
N ALA A 240 -13.16 1.28 8.75
CA ALA A 240 -14.02 1.82 9.79
C ALA A 240 -13.67 1.25 11.18
N GLU A 241 -13.52 -0.07 11.29
CA GLU A 241 -13.23 -0.74 12.54
C GLU A 241 -11.81 -0.40 13.07
N VAL A 242 -10.81 -0.27 12.19
CA VAL A 242 -9.45 0.16 12.57
C VAL A 242 -9.46 1.64 12.99
N ARG A 243 -10.19 2.51 12.29
CA ARG A 243 -10.37 3.91 12.68
C ARG A 243 -10.98 4.04 14.07
N GLU A 244 -12.05 3.31 14.34
CA GLU A 244 -12.69 3.26 15.65
C GLU A 244 -11.71 2.81 16.74
N ALA A 245 -10.99 1.69 16.50
CA ALA A 245 -10.06 1.10 17.46
C ALA A 245 -8.85 2.01 17.80
N THR A 246 -8.49 2.93 16.91
CA THR A 246 -7.41 3.93 17.08
C THR A 246 -7.94 5.32 17.44
N GLY A 247 -9.25 5.47 17.71
CA GLY A 247 -9.89 6.76 18.01
C GLY A 247 -9.75 7.78 16.88
N GLY A 248 -9.52 7.34 15.65
CA GLY A 248 -9.31 8.21 14.48
C GLY A 248 -8.01 9.02 14.50
N ALA A 249 -7.07 8.69 15.39
CA ALA A 249 -5.84 9.46 15.58
C ALA A 249 -4.82 9.27 14.45
N LEU A 250 -4.89 8.15 13.74
CA LEU A 250 -3.96 7.84 12.65
C LEU A 250 -4.64 7.94 11.29
N PRO A 251 -4.00 8.58 10.29
CA PRO A 251 -4.46 8.49 8.90
C PRO A 251 -4.37 7.04 8.40
N ILE A 252 -5.36 6.65 7.60
CA ILE A 252 -5.47 5.29 7.06
C ILE A 252 -5.41 5.33 5.54
N ASN A 253 -4.54 4.52 4.94
CA ASN A 253 -4.54 4.24 3.51
C ASN A 253 -5.37 2.99 3.27
N ALA A 254 -6.50 3.06 2.58
CA ALA A 254 -7.28 1.88 2.22
C ALA A 254 -6.65 1.15 1.04
N CYS A 255 -6.50 -0.18 1.14
CA CYS A 255 -5.88 -1.00 0.10
C CYS A 255 -6.63 -2.33 -0.07
N GLY A 256 -7.18 -2.55 -1.25
CA GLY A 256 -7.87 -3.80 -1.61
C GLY A 256 -9.25 -3.59 -2.23
N GLY A 257 -9.49 -4.21 -3.38
CA GLY A 257 -10.80 -4.20 -4.04
C GLY A 257 -11.20 -2.92 -4.76
N ILE A 258 -10.36 -1.91 -4.79
CA ILE A 258 -10.67 -0.59 -5.37
C ILE A 258 -10.44 -0.65 -6.88
N PHE A 259 -11.53 -0.55 -7.64
CA PHE A 259 -11.55 -0.52 -9.11
C PHE A 259 -12.19 0.74 -9.66
N GLU A 260 -13.15 1.32 -8.96
CA GLU A 260 -13.98 2.43 -9.41
C GLU A 260 -14.03 3.56 -8.35
N ALA A 261 -14.52 4.72 -8.74
CA ALA A 261 -14.68 5.84 -7.82
C ALA A 261 -15.62 5.49 -6.65
N ALA A 262 -16.66 4.68 -6.89
CA ALA A 262 -17.57 4.22 -5.84
C ALA A 262 -16.85 3.41 -4.74
N ASP A 263 -15.89 2.55 -5.13
CA ASP A 263 -15.08 1.78 -4.18
C ASP A 263 -14.18 2.73 -3.35
N ALA A 264 -13.57 3.72 -4.02
CA ALA A 264 -12.75 4.72 -3.37
C ALA A 264 -13.57 5.57 -2.38
N LEU A 265 -14.76 6.05 -2.79
CA LEU A 265 -15.69 6.80 -1.96
C LEU A 265 -16.13 6.01 -0.73
N ALA A 266 -16.44 4.72 -0.88
CA ALA A 266 -16.80 3.87 0.24
C ALA A 266 -15.67 3.80 1.29
N CYS A 267 -14.40 3.69 0.84
CA CYS A 267 -13.26 3.68 1.74
C CYS A 267 -13.02 5.04 2.41
N LEU A 268 -13.13 6.15 1.66
CA LEU A 268 -12.97 7.51 2.21
C LEU A 268 -14.03 7.82 3.26
N ARG A 269 -15.30 7.51 2.98
CA ARG A 269 -16.42 7.67 3.95
C ARG A 269 -16.21 6.81 5.18
N ALA A 270 -15.66 5.61 5.04
CA ALA A 270 -15.27 4.76 6.17
C ALA A 270 -14.11 5.33 7.02
N GLY A 271 -13.48 6.43 6.56
CA GLY A 271 -12.44 7.15 7.27
C GLY A 271 -11.04 6.95 6.76
N ALA A 272 -10.87 6.42 5.54
CA ALA A 272 -9.56 6.41 4.90
C ALA A 272 -9.17 7.83 4.46
N SER A 273 -7.90 8.19 4.64
CA SER A 273 -7.31 9.44 4.16
C SER A 273 -6.87 9.34 2.70
N THR A 274 -6.50 8.13 2.25
CA THR A 274 -6.14 7.81 0.87
C THR A 274 -6.58 6.40 0.50
N VAL A 275 -6.52 6.09 -0.80
CA VAL A 275 -6.83 4.76 -1.33
C VAL A 275 -5.68 4.27 -2.21
N GLN A 276 -5.39 2.96 -2.18
CA GLN A 276 -4.33 2.34 -2.97
C GLN A 276 -4.91 1.32 -3.94
N VAL A 277 -4.52 1.38 -5.21
CA VAL A 277 -4.84 0.37 -6.21
C VAL A 277 -3.63 -0.51 -6.52
N TYR A 278 -3.89 -1.76 -6.89
CA TYR A 278 -2.91 -2.70 -7.44
C TYR A 278 -3.55 -3.54 -8.53
N THR A 279 -4.50 -4.40 -8.16
CA THR A 279 -5.11 -5.36 -9.07
C THR A 279 -5.93 -4.68 -10.17
N ALA A 280 -6.57 -3.56 -9.88
CA ALA A 280 -7.23 -2.73 -10.89
C ALA A 280 -6.22 -2.24 -11.95
N PHE A 281 -5.06 -1.74 -11.53
CA PHE A 281 -4.02 -1.31 -12.44
C PHE A 281 -3.45 -2.47 -13.28
N VAL A 282 -3.36 -3.69 -12.73
CA VAL A 282 -2.93 -4.89 -13.47
C VAL A 282 -3.92 -5.28 -14.57
N TYR A 283 -5.23 -5.16 -14.33
CA TYR A 283 -6.28 -5.57 -15.29
C TYR A 283 -6.64 -4.48 -16.28
N GLU A 284 -6.69 -3.23 -15.87
CA GLU A 284 -7.25 -2.13 -16.64
C GLU A 284 -6.18 -1.14 -17.15
N GLY A 285 -4.94 -1.28 -16.65
CA GLY A 285 -3.82 -0.44 -17.09
C GLY A 285 -3.92 1.00 -16.58
N PRO A 286 -3.14 1.93 -17.20
CA PRO A 286 -2.96 3.30 -16.70
C PRO A 286 -4.24 4.12 -16.61
N ARG A 287 -5.21 3.86 -17.48
CA ARG A 287 -6.48 4.63 -17.55
C ARG A 287 -7.33 4.54 -16.27
N VAL A 288 -7.09 3.51 -15.43
CA VAL A 288 -7.80 3.37 -14.15
C VAL A 288 -7.57 4.57 -13.24
N VAL A 289 -6.39 5.19 -13.29
CA VAL A 289 -6.04 6.36 -12.47
C VAL A 289 -6.97 7.53 -12.79
N GLY A 290 -6.98 7.97 -14.05
CA GLY A 290 -7.84 9.07 -14.49
C GLY A 290 -9.33 8.79 -14.31
N ARG A 291 -9.76 7.54 -14.52
CA ARG A 291 -11.17 7.15 -14.34
C ARG A 291 -11.63 7.27 -12.90
N ILE A 292 -10.84 6.78 -11.94
CA ILE A 292 -11.18 6.90 -10.51
C ILE A 292 -11.19 8.37 -10.08
N LEU A 293 -10.18 9.15 -10.47
CA LEU A 293 -10.08 10.54 -10.07
C LEU A 293 -11.19 11.41 -10.68
N ARG A 294 -11.57 11.18 -11.95
CA ARG A 294 -12.74 11.86 -12.54
C ARG A 294 -14.02 11.54 -11.80
N GLY A 295 -14.28 10.26 -11.51
CA GLY A 295 -15.48 9.89 -10.75
C GLY A 295 -15.51 10.43 -9.32
N LEU A 296 -14.36 10.69 -8.68
CA LEU A 296 -14.30 11.43 -7.42
C LEU A 296 -14.69 12.89 -7.62
N LEU A 297 -14.19 13.55 -8.68
CA LEU A 297 -14.57 14.93 -9.02
C LEU A 297 -16.06 15.05 -9.35
N ASP A 298 -16.61 14.15 -10.16
CA ASP A 298 -18.05 14.11 -10.48
C ASP A 298 -18.90 14.05 -9.20
N HIS A 299 -18.42 13.29 -8.21
CA HIS A 299 -19.07 13.23 -6.89
C HIS A 299 -18.98 14.56 -6.13
N LEU A 300 -17.83 15.22 -6.13
CA LEU A 300 -17.64 16.54 -5.49
C LEU A 300 -18.46 17.62 -6.20
N ASP A 301 -18.59 17.54 -7.53
CA ASP A 301 -19.42 18.48 -8.33
C ASP A 301 -20.90 18.39 -7.96
N THR A 302 -21.41 17.20 -7.62
CA THR A 302 -22.81 17.00 -7.22
C THR A 302 -23.09 17.29 -5.77
N GLY A 303 -22.13 17.04 -4.88
CA GLY A 303 -22.28 17.17 -3.42
C GLY A 303 -21.81 18.50 -2.85
N GLY A 304 -21.00 19.26 -3.59
CA GLY A 304 -20.26 20.42 -3.09
C GLY A 304 -19.19 20.03 -2.08
N GLY A 305 -18.11 20.79 -1.98
CA GLY A 305 -17.06 20.58 -0.99
C GLY A 305 -15.74 20.01 -1.53
N ALA A 306 -14.88 19.54 -0.64
CA ALA A 306 -13.56 18.99 -0.92
C ALA A 306 -13.47 17.54 -0.46
N LEU A 307 -12.41 16.85 -0.89
CA LEU A 307 -12.16 15.45 -0.49
C LEU A 307 -12.11 15.28 1.04
N ALA A 308 -11.57 16.28 1.75
CA ALA A 308 -11.46 16.26 3.21
C ALA A 308 -12.84 16.12 3.90
N ASP A 309 -13.89 16.64 3.28
CA ASP A 309 -15.26 16.61 3.83
C ASP A 309 -15.87 15.20 3.75
N LEU A 310 -15.29 14.33 2.92
CA LEU A 310 -15.74 12.94 2.75
C LEU A 310 -15.10 11.97 3.77
N VAL A 311 -13.99 12.36 4.40
CA VAL A 311 -13.23 11.46 5.29
C VAL A 311 -13.98 11.23 6.61
N GLY A 312 -14.51 10.02 6.77
CA GLY A 312 -15.27 9.65 7.97
C GLY A 312 -16.68 10.23 8.05
N ALA A 313 -17.25 10.62 6.91
CA ALA A 313 -18.63 11.14 6.80
C ALA A 313 -19.69 10.02 6.61
N ALA A 314 -19.40 8.78 7.10
CA ALA A 314 -20.31 7.64 7.03
C ALA A 314 -21.27 7.61 8.21
#